data_fa31796b2ddbdcecc9267f9a4e64c865
#
_entry.id   fa31796b2ddbdcecc9267f9a4e64c865
#
_cell.length_a   1.000
_cell.length_b   1.000
_cell.length_c   1.000
_cell.angle_alpha   90.00
_cell.angle_beta   90.00
_cell.angle_gamma   90.00
#
_symmetry.space_group_name_H-M   'P 1'
#
loop_
_entity.id
_entity.type
_entity.pdbx_description
1 polymer ?
#
loop_
_entity_poly.entity_id
_entity_poly.type
_entity_poly.pdbx_seq_one_letter_code
_entity_poly.pdbx_strand_id
1 'polypeptide(L)'
;MASKKINNVYIADSFTIAGPFEKEGSVKDFDMTLEDFYFKAHTFEQSEIKMQKVAIDNLLAKNHLLTKDISLLVSGDLSNQIGTSSYAASFYDFPYLGVYSACASFIESLFTAATFIESKTKANALCVTSSHNLAAEKQFRYPIEYGAPRPKTSTFTATGSVAVLLTKNKTPIKLESYTVGTVVDMGQKDANNMGAIMAPAAAKVLADHLKELKRPIDYYDLILTGDLGCVGSKILQEYLKQVYALKMPKHFDAGCELYLKSQEQTASGASGPVALPLYLFGKILKSHKYHHILLIGTGSLHNPFLVNQKISIPAIAHAVSLEVSE
;
A
#
# COMPACT_ATOMS: atom_id res chain seq x y z
N MET A 1 -19.10 14.20 -3.74
CA MET A 1 -18.57 12.99 -4.37
C MET A 1 -17.07 12.92 -4.10
N ALA A 2 -16.63 11.81 -3.57
CA ALA A 2 -15.21 11.56 -3.26
C ALA A 2 -14.50 10.78 -4.39
N SER A 3 -15.26 10.36 -5.40
CA SER A 3 -14.74 9.61 -6.56
C SER A 3 -14.54 10.51 -7.77
N LYS A 4 -13.47 10.25 -8.51
CA LYS A 4 -13.13 10.98 -9.73
C LYS A 4 -12.58 10.02 -10.80
N LYS A 5 -12.98 10.19 -12.06
CA LYS A 5 -12.32 9.58 -13.21
C LYS A 5 -11.02 10.33 -13.51
N ILE A 6 -9.98 9.60 -13.89
CA ILE A 6 -8.67 10.11 -14.27
C ILE A 6 -8.52 10.04 -15.78
N ASN A 7 -8.01 11.12 -16.37
CA ASN A 7 -7.74 11.18 -17.80
C ASN A 7 -6.24 11.30 -18.05
N ASN A 8 -5.72 10.42 -18.92
CA ASN A 8 -4.33 10.48 -19.40
C ASN A 8 -3.25 10.45 -18.30
N VAL A 9 -3.41 9.58 -17.32
CA VAL A 9 -2.37 9.26 -16.33
C VAL A 9 -2.12 7.75 -16.37
N TYR A 10 -0.86 7.37 -16.49
CA TYR A 10 -0.43 6.00 -16.70
C TYR A 10 0.71 5.65 -15.74
N ILE A 11 0.81 4.38 -15.37
CA ILE A 11 2.00 3.81 -14.73
C ILE A 11 3.00 3.47 -15.85
N ALA A 12 4.12 4.17 -15.88
CA ALA A 12 5.18 3.91 -16.85
C ALA A 12 6.00 2.68 -16.46
N ASP A 13 6.39 2.62 -15.18
CA ASP A 13 7.22 1.53 -14.66
C ASP A 13 7.18 1.51 -13.12
N SER A 14 7.78 0.48 -12.53
CA SER A 14 7.96 0.34 -11.09
C SER A 14 9.30 -0.30 -10.76
N PHE A 15 9.75 -0.12 -9.51
CA PHE A 15 10.87 -0.84 -8.94
C PHE A 15 10.50 -1.34 -7.53
N THR A 16 10.63 -2.64 -7.32
CA THR A 16 10.24 -3.35 -6.10
C THR A 16 11.45 -3.86 -5.34
N ILE A 17 11.56 -3.52 -4.06
CA ILE A 17 12.55 -4.10 -3.13
C ILE A 17 11.79 -4.87 -2.07
N ALA A 18 12.08 -6.16 -1.94
CA ALA A 18 11.48 -7.05 -0.97
C ALA A 18 12.47 -7.46 0.11
N GLY A 19 12.04 -7.47 1.36
CA GLY A 19 12.83 -7.91 2.50
C GLY A 19 13.04 -9.43 2.56
N PRO A 20 13.74 -9.91 3.61
CA PRO A 20 14.10 -11.32 3.71
C PRO A 20 12.88 -12.26 3.78
N PHE A 21 11.82 -11.88 4.50
CA PHE A 21 10.63 -12.72 4.60
C PHE A 21 9.76 -12.66 3.36
N GLU A 22 9.68 -11.52 2.71
CA GLU A 22 8.95 -11.32 1.46
C GLU A 22 9.59 -12.11 0.31
N LYS A 23 10.93 -12.15 0.26
CA LYS A 23 11.73 -12.97 -0.67
C LYS A 23 11.35 -14.46 -0.61
N GLU A 24 11.09 -14.97 0.60
CA GLU A 24 10.70 -16.36 0.83
C GLU A 24 9.19 -16.59 0.65
N GLY A 25 8.41 -15.53 0.45
CA GLY A 25 6.96 -15.56 0.30
C GLY A 25 6.45 -16.18 -1.00
N SER A 26 5.20 -15.93 -1.33
CA SER A 26 4.51 -16.47 -2.52
C SER A 26 4.91 -15.77 -3.83
N VAL A 27 5.48 -14.57 -3.74
CA VAL A 27 5.96 -13.76 -4.88
C VAL A 27 7.45 -13.97 -5.04
N LYS A 28 7.89 -14.23 -6.28
CA LYS A 28 9.31 -14.54 -6.57
C LYS A 28 9.96 -13.55 -7.53
N ASP A 29 9.19 -12.67 -8.10
CA ASP A 29 9.64 -11.80 -9.18
C ASP A 29 9.66 -10.33 -8.71
N PHE A 30 10.59 -10.04 -7.78
CA PHE A 30 10.92 -8.69 -7.35
C PHE A 30 12.14 -8.17 -8.09
N ASP A 31 12.24 -6.84 -8.31
CA ASP A 31 13.41 -6.24 -8.97
C ASP A 31 14.67 -6.37 -8.10
N MET A 32 14.51 -6.34 -6.78
CA MET A 32 15.58 -6.57 -5.80
C MET A 32 15.04 -7.29 -4.56
N THR A 33 15.87 -8.14 -3.95
CA THR A 33 15.59 -8.77 -2.66
C THR A 33 16.73 -8.52 -1.68
N LEU A 34 16.41 -8.42 -0.40
CA LEU A 34 17.39 -8.22 0.66
C LEU A 34 17.75 -9.55 1.32
N GLU A 35 19.01 -9.68 1.73
CA GLU A 35 19.48 -10.87 2.48
C GLU A 35 19.23 -10.73 3.99
N ASP A 36 19.23 -9.50 4.49
CA ASP A 36 19.01 -9.19 5.90
C ASP A 36 18.21 -7.88 6.08
N PHE A 37 17.75 -7.63 7.31
CA PHE A 37 16.98 -6.44 7.65
C PHE A 37 17.80 -5.15 7.70
N TYR A 38 19.12 -5.22 7.79
CA TYR A 38 19.96 -4.03 7.88
C TYR A 38 20.29 -3.41 6.54
N PHE A 39 20.29 -4.21 5.45
CA PHE A 39 20.67 -3.73 4.12
C PHE A 39 21.99 -2.94 4.13
N LYS A 40 22.97 -3.43 4.93
CA LYS A 40 24.27 -2.74 5.18
C LYS A 40 24.12 -1.33 5.79
N ALA A 41 23.04 -1.05 6.52
CA ALA A 41 22.87 0.13 7.36
C ALA A 41 23.14 -0.20 8.82
N HIS A 42 23.16 0.79 9.71
CA HIS A 42 23.41 0.57 11.14
C HIS A 42 22.12 0.39 11.95
N THR A 43 20.99 0.89 11.45
CA THR A 43 19.67 0.79 12.09
C THR A 43 18.60 0.41 11.08
N PHE A 44 17.45 -0.05 11.57
CA PHE A 44 16.31 -0.44 10.72
C PHE A 44 15.71 0.76 10.00
N GLU A 45 15.67 1.93 10.65
CA GLU A 45 15.21 3.18 10.06
C GLU A 45 16.15 3.63 8.92
N GLN A 46 17.46 3.52 9.12
CA GLN A 46 18.44 3.81 8.05
C GLN A 46 18.34 2.80 6.89
N SER A 47 18.06 1.54 7.20
CA SER A 47 17.79 0.52 6.17
C SER A 47 16.58 0.91 5.33
N GLU A 48 15.50 1.36 5.96
CA GLU A 48 14.28 1.77 5.27
C GLU A 48 14.48 3.02 4.41
N ILE A 49 15.19 4.05 4.90
CA ILE A 49 15.60 5.22 4.11
C ILE A 49 16.39 4.80 2.88
N LYS A 50 17.35 3.89 3.06
CA LYS A 50 18.17 3.36 1.97
C LYS A 50 17.36 2.58 0.95
N MET A 51 16.36 1.79 1.39
CA MET A 51 15.45 1.08 0.47
C MET A 51 14.69 2.06 -0.44
N GLN A 52 14.12 3.14 0.10
CA GLN A 52 13.45 4.15 -0.71
C GLN A 52 14.41 4.79 -1.71
N LYS A 53 15.60 5.20 -1.24
CA LYS A 53 16.62 5.80 -2.12
C LYS A 53 17.01 4.86 -3.25
N VAL A 54 17.31 3.60 -2.95
CA VAL A 54 17.72 2.60 -3.96
C VAL A 54 16.57 2.32 -4.94
N ALA A 55 15.32 2.26 -4.48
CA ALA A 55 14.17 2.08 -5.36
C ALA A 55 14.02 3.25 -6.33
N ILE A 56 14.16 4.49 -5.87
CA ILE A 56 14.10 5.69 -6.70
C ILE A 56 15.24 5.69 -7.72
N ASP A 57 16.48 5.50 -7.26
CA ASP A 57 17.68 5.55 -8.13
C ASP A 57 17.58 4.53 -9.26
N ASN A 58 17.20 3.28 -8.94
CA ASN A 58 17.08 2.23 -9.94
C ASN A 58 15.90 2.46 -10.90
N LEU A 59 14.77 2.97 -10.42
CA LEU A 59 13.63 3.29 -11.27
C LEU A 59 13.98 4.42 -12.26
N LEU A 60 14.67 5.46 -11.81
CA LEU A 60 15.15 6.54 -12.68
C LEU A 60 16.16 6.02 -13.72
N ALA A 61 17.14 5.23 -13.29
CA ALA A 61 18.13 4.63 -14.17
C ALA A 61 17.50 3.72 -15.23
N LYS A 62 16.58 2.85 -14.83
CA LYS A 62 15.85 1.92 -15.70
C LYS A 62 15.07 2.66 -16.80
N ASN A 63 14.56 3.86 -16.50
CA ASN A 63 13.79 4.67 -17.43
C ASN A 63 14.62 5.79 -18.12
N HIS A 64 15.92 5.82 -17.93
CA HIS A 64 16.82 6.85 -18.46
C HIS A 64 16.40 8.29 -18.08
N LEU A 65 15.84 8.47 -16.87
CA LEU A 65 15.38 9.76 -16.36
C LEU A 65 16.40 10.38 -15.41
N LEU A 66 16.47 11.70 -15.43
CA LEU A 66 17.23 12.50 -14.48
C LEU A 66 16.27 13.10 -13.43
N THR A 67 16.82 13.59 -12.32
CA THR A 67 16.02 14.23 -11.27
C THR A 67 15.15 15.40 -11.79
N LYS A 68 15.68 16.20 -12.74
CA LYS A 68 14.96 17.31 -13.39
C LYS A 68 13.71 16.88 -14.19
N ASP A 69 13.62 15.60 -14.56
CA ASP A 69 12.48 15.06 -15.33
C ASP A 69 11.30 14.68 -14.42
N ILE A 70 11.48 14.76 -13.11
CA ILE A 70 10.46 14.46 -12.10
C ILE A 70 9.87 15.76 -11.57
N SER A 71 8.57 15.92 -11.74
CA SER A 71 7.83 17.10 -11.32
C SER A 71 7.36 17.05 -9.87
N LEU A 72 7.23 15.85 -9.29
CA LEU A 72 6.78 15.63 -7.93
C LEU A 72 7.17 14.23 -7.44
N LEU A 73 7.66 14.15 -6.20
CA LEU A 73 7.70 12.92 -5.41
C LEU A 73 6.56 12.95 -4.38
N VAL A 74 5.70 11.93 -4.41
CA VAL A 74 4.72 11.68 -3.35
C VAL A 74 5.15 10.42 -2.62
N SER A 75 5.43 10.52 -1.33
CA SER A 75 5.98 9.40 -0.58
C SER A 75 5.36 9.26 0.81
N GLY A 76 5.29 8.04 1.31
CA GLY A 76 4.76 7.72 2.62
C GLY A 76 5.37 6.44 3.21
N ASP A 77 5.39 6.39 4.52
CA ASP A 77 5.87 5.26 5.31
C ASP A 77 5.10 5.15 6.64
N LEU A 78 5.51 4.24 7.54
CA LEU A 78 4.87 4.06 8.85
C LEU A 78 5.60 4.76 9.99
N SER A 79 6.78 5.34 9.75
CA SER A 79 7.55 5.98 10.81
C SER A 79 6.87 7.26 11.30
N ASN A 80 7.14 7.61 12.56
CA ASN A 80 6.62 8.83 13.14
C ASN A 80 6.94 10.04 12.25
N GLN A 81 5.91 10.86 11.95
CA GLN A 81 6.01 12.04 11.07
C GLN A 81 6.51 11.73 9.65
N ILE A 82 6.29 10.51 9.16
CA ILE A 82 6.82 10.03 7.86
C ILE A 82 8.31 10.34 7.68
N GLY A 83 9.07 10.08 8.75
CA GLY A 83 10.48 10.45 8.84
C GLY A 83 11.32 9.76 7.77
N THR A 84 11.09 8.48 7.53
CA THR A 84 11.81 7.71 6.50
C THR A 84 11.68 8.36 5.13
N SER A 85 10.47 8.70 4.72
CA SER A 85 10.19 9.31 3.40
C SER A 85 10.80 10.70 3.26
N SER A 86 10.71 11.54 4.29
CA SER A 86 11.28 12.89 4.24
C SER A 86 12.80 12.88 4.19
N TYR A 87 13.45 11.96 4.93
CA TYR A 87 14.91 11.79 4.87
C TYR A 87 15.35 11.20 3.52
N ALA A 88 14.62 10.24 2.97
CA ALA A 88 14.91 9.73 1.62
C ALA A 88 14.75 10.80 0.55
N ALA A 89 13.73 11.65 0.65
CA ALA A 89 13.50 12.76 -0.28
C ALA A 89 14.64 13.80 -0.25
N SER A 90 15.32 13.97 0.88
CA SER A 90 16.42 14.96 1.03
C SER A 90 17.66 14.67 0.15
N PHE A 91 17.74 13.49 -0.46
CA PHE A 91 18.80 13.19 -1.43
C PHE A 91 18.56 13.75 -2.84
N TYR A 92 17.39 14.41 -3.07
CA TYR A 92 16.96 14.84 -4.40
C TYR A 92 16.45 16.27 -4.39
N ASP A 93 16.53 16.94 -5.55
CA ASP A 93 16.09 18.34 -5.74
C ASP A 93 14.67 18.45 -6.32
N PHE A 94 13.90 17.35 -6.45
CA PHE A 94 12.53 17.45 -6.93
C PHE A 94 11.53 17.79 -5.82
N PRO A 95 10.40 18.47 -6.15
CA PRO A 95 9.36 18.79 -5.18
C PRO A 95 8.85 17.53 -4.46
N TYR A 96 8.60 17.65 -3.15
CA TYR A 96 8.20 16.55 -2.28
C TYR A 96 6.86 16.84 -1.59
N LEU A 97 6.00 15.83 -1.55
CA LEU A 97 4.78 15.80 -0.78
C LEU A 97 4.71 14.49 0.02
N GLY A 98 4.78 14.60 1.35
CA GLY A 98 4.59 13.47 2.24
C GLY A 98 3.11 13.18 2.47
N VAL A 99 2.71 11.91 2.46
CA VAL A 99 1.33 11.46 2.71
C VAL A 99 1.31 10.40 3.81
N TYR A 100 0.22 10.37 4.59
CA TYR A 100 0.07 9.40 5.66
C TYR A 100 -1.39 8.94 5.84
N SER A 101 -1.66 7.73 5.41
CA SER A 101 -2.88 6.97 5.69
C SER A 101 -2.53 5.57 6.20
N ALA A 102 -1.48 5.46 7.02
CA ALA A 102 -0.90 4.19 7.49
C ALA A 102 -0.62 3.25 6.29
N CYS A 103 -1.12 2.01 6.30
CA CYS A 103 -0.91 1.07 5.20
C CYS A 103 -1.58 1.50 3.87
N ALA A 104 -2.58 2.40 3.90
CA ALA A 104 -3.22 2.92 2.69
C ALA A 104 -2.41 4.00 1.95
N SER A 105 -1.26 4.43 2.48
CA SER A 105 -0.43 5.52 1.92
C SER A 105 0.01 5.26 0.48
N PHE A 106 0.12 3.99 0.05
CA PHE A 106 0.39 3.69 -1.37
C PHE A 106 -0.72 4.17 -2.29
N ILE A 107 -1.97 3.86 -1.99
CA ILE A 107 -3.12 4.31 -2.80
C ILE A 107 -3.29 5.81 -2.71
N GLU A 108 -3.06 6.40 -1.53
CA GLU A 108 -3.05 7.85 -1.34
C GLU A 108 -1.99 8.54 -2.21
N SER A 109 -0.78 7.99 -2.29
CA SER A 109 0.28 8.52 -3.14
C SER A 109 -0.09 8.49 -4.63
N LEU A 110 -0.71 7.38 -5.10
CA LEU A 110 -1.12 7.24 -6.49
C LEU A 110 -2.15 8.29 -6.91
N PHE A 111 -3.26 8.46 -6.18
CA PHE A 111 -4.28 9.41 -6.60
C PHE A 111 -3.85 10.86 -6.40
N THR A 112 -3.01 11.15 -5.40
CA THR A 112 -2.44 12.48 -5.17
C THR A 112 -1.53 12.87 -6.34
N ALA A 113 -0.58 12.01 -6.70
CA ALA A 113 0.31 12.24 -7.84
C ALA A 113 -0.47 12.30 -9.17
N ALA A 114 -1.46 11.43 -9.37
CA ALA A 114 -2.29 11.42 -10.56
C ALA A 114 -3.07 12.73 -10.72
N THR A 115 -3.63 13.26 -9.63
CA THR A 115 -4.35 14.55 -9.63
C THR A 115 -3.41 15.70 -9.99
N PHE A 116 -2.17 15.69 -9.46
CA PHE A 116 -1.15 16.67 -9.80
C PHE A 116 -0.75 16.59 -11.28
N ILE A 117 -0.46 15.39 -11.80
CA ILE A 117 -0.08 15.17 -13.20
C ILE A 117 -1.22 15.59 -14.13
N GLU A 118 -2.47 15.24 -13.81
CA GLU A 118 -3.64 15.57 -14.67
C GLU A 118 -3.75 17.07 -14.95
N SER A 119 -3.36 17.91 -14.00
CA SER A 119 -3.36 19.37 -14.14
C SER A 119 -2.23 19.94 -15.01
N LYS A 120 -1.22 19.14 -15.38
CA LYS A 120 -0.01 19.58 -16.13
C LYS A 120 -0.09 19.15 -17.60
N THR A 121 0.64 19.86 -18.47
CA THR A 121 0.75 19.49 -19.91
C THR A 121 1.69 18.30 -20.12
N LYS A 122 2.85 18.33 -19.47
CA LYS A 122 3.81 17.21 -19.36
C LYS A 122 4.26 17.11 -17.93
N ALA A 123 4.20 15.92 -17.36
CA ALA A 123 4.71 15.68 -16.04
C ALA A 123 4.99 14.19 -15.83
N ASN A 124 6.06 13.90 -15.11
CA ASN A 124 6.32 12.62 -14.48
C ASN A 124 6.27 12.83 -12.97
N ALA A 125 5.70 11.89 -12.24
CA ALA A 125 5.75 11.89 -10.79
C ALA A 125 6.17 10.52 -10.27
N LEU A 126 6.82 10.52 -9.12
CA LEU A 126 7.16 9.30 -8.39
C LEU A 126 6.18 9.13 -7.23
N CYS A 127 5.66 7.90 -7.07
CA CYS A 127 4.96 7.44 -5.88
C CYS A 127 5.85 6.42 -5.20
N VAL A 128 6.28 6.69 -3.97
CA VAL A 128 7.20 5.81 -3.26
C VAL A 128 6.66 5.49 -1.88
N THR A 129 6.58 4.21 -1.55
CA THR A 129 6.23 3.79 -0.20
C THR A 129 7.21 2.75 0.32
N SER A 130 7.39 2.74 1.62
CA SER A 130 8.20 1.75 2.31
C SER A 130 7.58 1.36 3.64
N SER A 131 7.99 0.23 4.15
CA SER A 131 7.87 -0.16 5.55
C SER A 131 9.00 -1.12 5.91
N HIS A 132 9.30 -1.19 7.20
CA HIS A 132 10.30 -2.08 7.73
C HIS A 132 9.75 -2.77 8.99
N ASN A 133 9.69 -4.10 8.98
CA ASN A 133 9.08 -4.87 10.08
C ASN A 133 9.61 -4.42 11.45
N LEU A 134 10.92 -4.47 11.65
CA LEU A 134 11.51 -4.21 12.98
C LEU A 134 11.43 -2.73 13.39
N ALA A 135 11.45 -1.79 12.46
CA ALA A 135 11.19 -0.38 12.76
C ALA A 135 9.73 -0.17 13.21
N ALA A 136 8.78 -0.79 12.51
CA ALA A 136 7.35 -0.74 12.87
C ALA A 136 7.08 -1.44 14.21
N GLU A 137 7.68 -2.59 14.48
CA GLU A 137 7.56 -3.27 15.78
C GLU A 137 8.04 -2.39 16.93
N LYS A 138 9.21 -1.77 16.76
CA LYS A 138 9.77 -0.84 17.74
C LYS A 138 8.86 0.37 18.00
N GLN A 139 8.20 0.88 16.96
CA GLN A 139 7.31 2.03 17.10
C GLN A 139 5.94 1.68 17.69
N PHE A 140 5.33 0.58 17.27
CA PHE A 140 3.94 0.26 17.58
C PHE A 140 3.75 -0.79 18.67
N ARG A 141 4.77 -1.59 18.97
CA ARG A 141 4.71 -2.72 19.91
C ARG A 141 5.81 -2.70 20.98
N TYR A 142 6.27 -1.52 21.33
CA TYR A 142 7.26 -1.35 22.40
C TYR A 142 6.70 -1.71 23.77
N PRO A 143 7.44 -2.37 24.67
CA PRO A 143 8.79 -2.90 24.43
C PRO A 143 8.78 -4.23 23.67
N ILE A 144 9.55 -4.31 22.58
CA ILE A 144 9.65 -5.51 21.75
C ILE A 144 10.37 -6.65 22.44
N GLU A 145 11.22 -6.33 23.40
CA GLU A 145 11.98 -7.28 24.21
C GLU A 145 11.08 -8.13 25.11
N TYR A 146 9.84 -7.71 25.33
CA TYR A 146 8.87 -8.51 26.09
C TYR A 146 8.57 -9.86 25.42
N GLY A 147 8.72 -9.94 24.09
CA GLY A 147 8.67 -11.19 23.33
C GLY A 147 7.33 -11.93 23.41
N ALA A 148 6.22 -11.22 23.69
CA ALA A 148 4.90 -11.85 23.77
C ALA A 148 4.52 -12.51 22.45
N PRO A 149 3.93 -13.73 22.47
CA PRO A 149 3.42 -14.37 21.27
C PRO A 149 2.38 -13.50 20.57
N ARG A 150 2.46 -13.41 19.23
CA ARG A 150 1.48 -12.67 18.45
C ARG A 150 0.17 -13.47 18.36
N PRO A 151 -0.99 -12.84 18.59
CA PRO A 151 -2.27 -13.46 18.28
C PRO A 151 -2.37 -13.82 16.79
N LYS A 152 -3.10 -14.88 16.46
CA LYS A 152 -3.34 -15.30 15.06
C LYS A 152 -4.08 -14.26 14.21
N THR A 153 -4.70 -13.27 14.84
CA THR A 153 -5.36 -12.13 14.20
C THR A 153 -4.40 -11.03 13.78
N SER A 154 -3.18 -11.02 14.35
CA SER A 154 -2.15 -10.01 14.04
C SER A 154 -1.68 -10.14 12.60
N THR A 155 -1.29 -9.00 12.03
CA THR A 155 -0.55 -8.95 10.77
C THR A 155 0.94 -8.71 11.03
N PHE A 156 1.75 -9.06 10.06
CA PHE A 156 3.21 -8.87 10.06
C PHE A 156 3.54 -7.71 9.10
N THR A 157 4.16 -6.66 9.60
CA THR A 157 4.54 -5.53 8.73
C THR A 157 5.55 -6.00 7.69
N ALA A 158 5.22 -5.86 6.42
CA ALA A 158 6.14 -6.22 5.34
C ALA A 158 7.35 -5.28 5.32
N THR A 159 8.52 -5.83 4.97
CA THR A 159 9.75 -5.07 4.78
C THR A 159 10.01 -4.88 3.30
N GLY A 160 10.20 -3.64 2.87
CA GLY A 160 10.49 -3.34 1.48
C GLY A 160 10.27 -1.88 1.11
N SER A 161 10.47 -1.59 -0.15
CA SER A 161 10.11 -0.31 -0.77
C SER A 161 9.64 -0.53 -2.20
N VAL A 162 8.65 0.24 -2.61
CA VAL A 162 8.18 0.25 -3.99
C VAL A 162 8.14 1.67 -4.50
N ALA A 163 8.83 1.91 -5.61
CA ALA A 163 8.77 3.15 -6.37
C ALA A 163 7.98 2.92 -7.66
N VAL A 164 7.06 3.84 -7.97
CA VAL A 164 6.21 3.80 -9.16
C VAL A 164 6.34 5.11 -9.91
N LEU A 165 6.58 5.03 -11.22
CA LEU A 165 6.66 6.17 -12.12
C LEU A 165 5.30 6.40 -12.79
N LEU A 166 4.67 7.52 -12.50
CA LEU A 166 3.48 8.00 -13.20
C LEU A 166 3.85 8.99 -14.30
N THR A 167 3.15 8.90 -15.43
CA THR A 167 3.41 9.74 -16.60
C THR A 167 2.11 10.07 -17.35
N LYS A 168 2.16 11.09 -18.21
CA LYS A 168 1.10 11.38 -19.22
C LYS A 168 1.30 10.62 -20.53
N ASN A 169 2.45 10.04 -20.76
CA ASN A 169 2.69 9.23 -21.94
C ASN A 169 1.89 7.93 -21.82
N LYS A 170 1.21 7.56 -22.89
CA LYS A 170 0.39 6.35 -22.92
C LYS A 170 1.27 5.12 -22.73
N THR A 171 0.91 4.30 -21.74
CA THR A 171 1.49 2.99 -21.47
C THR A 171 0.37 1.96 -21.28
N PRO A 172 0.67 0.65 -21.21
CA PRO A 172 -0.35 -0.37 -21.01
C PRO A 172 -1.18 -0.23 -19.73
N ILE A 173 -0.67 0.42 -18.67
CA ILE A 173 -1.33 0.50 -17.38
C ILE A 173 -1.82 1.94 -17.15
N LYS A 174 -3.13 2.15 -17.27
CA LYS A 174 -3.78 3.44 -17.05
C LYS A 174 -4.42 3.49 -15.66
N LEU A 175 -4.24 4.61 -14.95
CA LEU A 175 -5.08 4.94 -13.81
C LEU A 175 -6.44 5.44 -14.34
N GLU A 176 -7.51 4.74 -13.97
CA GLU A 176 -8.83 4.98 -14.55
C GLU A 176 -9.72 5.87 -13.68
N SER A 177 -9.67 5.64 -12.38
CA SER A 177 -10.42 6.42 -11.39
C SER A 177 -9.88 6.21 -9.97
N TYR A 178 -10.30 7.09 -9.07
CA TYR A 178 -10.04 6.91 -7.64
C TYR A 178 -11.26 7.28 -6.78
N THR A 179 -11.25 6.84 -5.54
CA THR A 179 -12.19 7.24 -4.49
C THR A 179 -11.42 7.53 -3.22
N VAL A 180 -11.52 8.76 -2.73
CA VAL A 180 -11.00 9.13 -1.41
C VAL A 180 -11.98 8.64 -0.36
N GLY A 181 -11.52 7.80 0.55
CA GLY A 181 -12.37 7.27 1.62
C GLY A 181 -12.58 8.24 2.76
N THR A 182 -13.46 7.85 3.68
CA THR A 182 -13.70 8.55 4.94
C THR A 182 -13.15 7.74 6.09
N VAL A 183 -12.76 8.42 7.16
CA VAL A 183 -12.36 7.74 8.40
C VAL A 183 -13.57 7.02 9.00
N VAL A 184 -13.40 5.76 9.36
CA VAL A 184 -14.42 4.90 9.99
C VAL A 184 -13.90 4.46 11.34
N ASP A 185 -14.69 4.65 12.39
CA ASP A 185 -14.41 4.17 13.74
C ASP A 185 -15.57 3.30 14.24
N MET A 186 -15.28 2.02 14.45
CA MET A 186 -16.25 1.03 14.97
C MET A 186 -16.06 0.76 16.47
N GLY A 187 -15.31 1.61 17.16
CA GLY A 187 -15.07 1.45 18.60
C GLY A 187 -14.06 0.35 18.96
N GLN A 188 -13.34 -0.20 17.97
CA GLN A 188 -12.34 -1.25 18.21
C GLN A 188 -11.09 -0.69 18.88
N LYS A 189 -10.54 -1.45 19.84
CA LYS A 189 -9.39 -1.06 20.65
C LYS A 189 -8.25 -2.07 20.61
N ASP A 190 -8.46 -3.22 19.98
CA ASP A 190 -7.45 -4.28 19.89
C ASP A 190 -6.52 -4.05 18.71
N ALA A 191 -5.36 -3.46 18.97
CA ALA A 191 -4.31 -3.22 17.99
C ALA A 191 -3.72 -4.52 17.38
N ASN A 192 -4.01 -5.68 17.96
CA ASN A 192 -3.59 -6.98 17.40
C ASN A 192 -4.59 -7.56 16.41
N ASN A 193 -5.71 -6.86 16.14
CA ASN A 193 -6.71 -7.28 15.16
C ASN A 193 -7.00 -6.15 14.16
N MET A 194 -5.94 -5.69 13.49
CA MET A 194 -6.03 -4.58 12.53
C MET A 194 -6.98 -4.91 11.37
N GLY A 195 -7.07 -6.18 10.95
CA GLY A 195 -7.99 -6.60 9.90
C GLY A 195 -9.45 -6.31 10.25
N ALA A 196 -9.88 -6.55 11.49
CA ALA A 196 -11.22 -6.20 11.95
C ALA A 196 -11.45 -4.68 12.03
N ILE A 197 -10.41 -3.91 12.35
CA ILE A 197 -10.46 -2.44 12.37
C ILE A 197 -10.64 -1.88 10.96
N MET A 198 -9.91 -2.41 9.98
CA MET A 198 -9.85 -1.87 8.61
C MET A 198 -10.97 -2.35 7.69
N ALA A 199 -11.53 -3.55 7.92
CA ALA A 199 -12.53 -4.13 7.03
C ALA A 199 -13.78 -3.25 6.80
N PRO A 200 -14.36 -2.56 7.81
CA PRO A 200 -15.48 -1.64 7.59
C PRO A 200 -15.13 -0.45 6.69
N ALA A 201 -13.93 0.11 6.81
CA ALA A 201 -13.47 1.20 5.95
C ALA A 201 -13.29 0.73 4.50
N ALA A 202 -12.74 -0.47 4.29
CA ALA A 202 -12.64 -1.10 2.98
C ALA A 202 -14.01 -1.34 2.34
N ALA A 203 -14.96 -1.85 3.12
CA ALA A 203 -16.34 -2.07 2.64
C ALA A 203 -17.02 -0.77 2.23
N LYS A 204 -16.86 0.28 3.05
CA LYS A 204 -17.43 1.60 2.77
C LYS A 204 -16.86 2.21 1.49
N VAL A 205 -15.52 2.24 1.34
CA VAL A 205 -14.91 2.84 0.14
C VAL A 205 -15.27 2.07 -1.12
N LEU A 206 -15.39 0.73 -1.06
CA LEU A 206 -15.86 -0.08 -2.18
C LEU A 206 -17.30 0.29 -2.56
N ALA A 207 -18.22 0.35 -1.59
CA ALA A 207 -19.62 0.71 -1.85
C ALA A 207 -19.74 2.12 -2.44
N ASP A 208 -19.01 3.10 -1.89
CA ASP A 208 -18.99 4.47 -2.37
C ASP A 208 -18.42 4.54 -3.80
N HIS A 209 -17.33 3.82 -4.08
CA HIS A 209 -16.70 3.75 -5.39
C HIS A 209 -17.65 3.22 -6.47
N LEU A 210 -18.30 2.09 -6.21
CA LEU A 210 -19.27 1.50 -7.15
C LEU A 210 -20.45 2.43 -7.41
N LYS A 211 -21.01 3.00 -6.34
CA LYS A 211 -22.16 3.91 -6.40
C LYS A 211 -21.85 5.20 -7.14
N GLU A 212 -20.77 5.89 -6.78
CA GLU A 212 -20.45 7.22 -7.32
C GLU A 212 -19.99 7.17 -8.79
N LEU A 213 -19.27 6.11 -9.18
CA LEU A 213 -18.84 5.88 -10.55
C LEU A 213 -19.91 5.17 -11.41
N LYS A 214 -21.01 4.74 -10.78
CA LYS A 214 -22.09 3.96 -11.43
C LYS A 214 -21.56 2.71 -12.11
N ARG A 215 -20.69 1.97 -11.42
CA ARG A 215 -20.10 0.73 -11.91
C ARG A 215 -20.64 -0.49 -11.14
N PRO A 216 -21.05 -1.56 -11.81
CA PRO A 216 -21.35 -2.82 -11.15
C PRO A 216 -20.05 -3.47 -10.65
N ILE A 217 -20.14 -4.34 -9.65
CA ILE A 217 -18.96 -4.96 -9.05
C ILE A 217 -18.21 -5.90 -10.02
N ASP A 218 -18.92 -6.50 -10.96
CA ASP A 218 -18.40 -7.40 -11.99
C ASP A 218 -17.66 -6.66 -13.13
N TYR A 219 -17.71 -5.33 -13.14
CA TYR A 219 -16.84 -4.52 -13.99
C TYR A 219 -15.36 -4.81 -13.75
N TYR A 220 -15.00 -5.18 -12.52
CA TYR A 220 -13.63 -5.50 -12.15
C TYR A 220 -13.34 -6.99 -12.30
N ASP A 221 -12.23 -7.31 -12.98
CA ASP A 221 -11.71 -8.68 -13.08
C ASP A 221 -11.06 -9.11 -11.78
N LEU A 222 -10.54 -8.14 -11.01
CA LEU A 222 -9.93 -8.33 -9.71
C LEU A 222 -10.21 -7.14 -8.80
N ILE A 223 -10.60 -7.42 -7.56
CA ILE A 223 -10.57 -6.47 -6.45
C ILE A 223 -9.42 -6.91 -5.53
N LEU A 224 -8.39 -6.07 -5.40
CA LEU A 224 -7.21 -6.35 -4.61
C LEU A 224 -7.18 -5.41 -3.40
N THR A 225 -7.41 -5.97 -2.20
CA THR A 225 -7.17 -5.24 -0.95
C THR A 225 -5.73 -5.40 -0.49
N GLY A 226 -5.22 -4.47 0.32
CA GLY A 226 -3.81 -4.41 0.65
C GLY A 226 -3.39 -5.20 1.87
N ASP A 227 -4.07 -4.99 3.00
CA ASP A 227 -3.45 -5.11 4.30
C ASP A 227 -4.36 -5.73 5.36
N LEU A 228 -5.48 -6.29 4.94
CA LEU A 228 -6.46 -6.89 5.85
C LEU A 228 -5.95 -8.18 6.48
N GLY A 229 -5.06 -8.88 5.77
CA GLY A 229 -4.66 -10.24 6.10
C GLY A 229 -5.82 -11.24 5.92
N CYS A 230 -5.54 -12.51 6.15
CA CYS A 230 -6.52 -13.58 5.92
C CYS A 230 -7.75 -13.48 6.85
N VAL A 231 -7.57 -12.95 8.06
CA VAL A 231 -8.69 -12.75 9.02
C VAL A 231 -9.53 -11.57 8.58
N GLY A 232 -8.93 -10.40 8.31
CA GLY A 232 -9.65 -9.20 7.91
C GLY A 232 -10.33 -9.33 6.55
N SER A 233 -9.75 -10.08 5.62
CA SER A 233 -10.35 -10.39 4.32
C SER A 233 -11.68 -11.14 4.47
N LYS A 234 -11.76 -12.11 5.39
CA LYS A 234 -13.00 -12.83 5.69
C LYS A 234 -14.05 -11.91 6.34
N ILE A 235 -13.61 -11.06 7.27
CA ILE A 235 -14.47 -10.07 7.92
C ILE A 235 -15.04 -9.09 6.88
N LEU A 236 -14.21 -8.61 5.95
CA LEU A 236 -14.66 -7.73 4.87
C LEU A 236 -15.77 -8.36 4.03
N GLN A 237 -15.60 -9.62 3.61
CA GLN A 237 -16.60 -10.31 2.79
C GLN A 237 -17.93 -10.47 3.51
N GLU A 238 -17.89 -10.84 4.79
CA GLU A 238 -19.12 -10.98 5.59
C GLU A 238 -19.77 -9.62 5.87
N TYR A 239 -18.98 -8.60 6.18
CA TYR A 239 -19.48 -7.24 6.42
C TYR A 239 -20.13 -6.64 5.16
N LEU A 240 -19.54 -6.83 3.98
CA LEU A 240 -20.11 -6.41 2.69
C LEU A 240 -21.48 -7.07 2.46
N LYS A 241 -21.58 -8.37 2.72
CA LYS A 241 -22.82 -9.12 2.55
C LYS A 241 -23.93 -8.64 3.51
N GLN A 242 -23.58 -8.43 4.78
CA GLN A 242 -24.57 -8.08 5.82
C GLN A 242 -25.01 -6.62 5.75
N VAL A 243 -24.07 -5.70 5.48
CA VAL A 243 -24.32 -4.24 5.58
C VAL A 243 -24.68 -3.64 4.24
N TYR A 244 -24.06 -4.11 3.16
CA TYR A 244 -24.24 -3.54 1.82
C TYR A 244 -24.96 -4.44 0.83
N ALA A 245 -25.33 -5.65 1.22
CA ALA A 245 -25.90 -6.68 0.36
C ALA A 245 -25.03 -6.97 -0.90
N LEU A 246 -23.71 -6.78 -0.77
CA LEU A 246 -22.73 -6.98 -1.82
C LEU A 246 -21.97 -8.30 -1.62
N LYS A 247 -21.69 -8.99 -2.72
CA LYS A 247 -20.77 -10.13 -2.76
C LYS A 247 -19.56 -9.74 -3.60
N MET A 248 -18.36 -10.15 -3.18
CA MET A 248 -17.09 -9.84 -3.83
C MET A 248 -16.38 -11.14 -4.27
N PRO A 249 -16.81 -11.76 -5.39
CA PRO A 249 -16.32 -13.09 -5.79
C PRO A 249 -14.89 -13.09 -6.32
N LYS A 250 -14.42 -11.98 -6.90
CA LYS A 250 -13.11 -11.84 -7.53
C LYS A 250 -12.18 -11.02 -6.63
N HIS A 251 -11.91 -11.51 -5.42
CA HIS A 251 -11.15 -10.80 -4.40
C HIS A 251 -9.92 -11.57 -3.96
N PHE A 252 -8.80 -10.87 -3.92
CA PHE A 252 -7.61 -11.24 -3.16
C PHE A 252 -7.23 -10.13 -2.18
N ASP A 253 -6.63 -10.53 -1.06
CA ASP A 253 -5.97 -9.59 -0.14
C ASP A 253 -4.46 -9.81 -0.25
N ALA A 254 -3.72 -8.78 -0.63
CA ALA A 254 -2.28 -8.87 -0.82
C ALA A 254 -1.57 -9.32 0.47
N GLY A 255 -2.04 -8.85 1.62
CA GLY A 255 -1.50 -9.28 2.91
C GLY A 255 -1.72 -10.77 3.17
N CYS A 256 -2.88 -11.31 2.84
CA CYS A 256 -3.15 -12.75 2.97
C CYS A 256 -2.29 -13.60 2.03
N GLU A 257 -2.00 -13.07 0.83
CA GLU A 257 -1.39 -13.81 -0.26
C GLU A 257 0.14 -13.67 -0.35
N LEU A 258 0.75 -12.65 0.27
CA LEU A 258 2.17 -12.33 0.12
C LEU A 258 3.07 -13.41 0.71
N TYR A 259 2.70 -13.96 1.87
CA TYR A 259 3.48 -14.98 2.56
C TYR A 259 2.98 -16.39 2.29
N LEU A 260 3.86 -17.36 2.48
CA LEU A 260 3.51 -18.78 2.47
C LEU A 260 2.88 -19.17 3.82
N LYS A 261 1.98 -20.14 3.82
CA LYS A 261 1.37 -20.69 5.04
C LYS A 261 2.39 -21.30 6.00
N SER A 262 3.56 -21.69 5.50
CA SER A 262 4.68 -22.20 6.30
C SER A 262 5.43 -21.12 7.08
N GLN A 263 5.21 -19.84 6.77
CA GLN A 263 5.80 -18.72 7.49
C GLN A 263 4.89 -18.34 8.68
N GLU A 264 4.80 -19.22 9.68
CA GLU A 264 3.87 -19.13 10.82
C GLU A 264 3.96 -17.80 11.60
N GLN A 265 5.16 -17.20 11.66
CA GLN A 265 5.39 -15.91 12.32
C GLN A 265 4.61 -14.74 11.70
N THR A 266 4.12 -14.91 10.47
CA THR A 266 3.35 -13.87 9.77
C THR A 266 1.87 -13.84 10.17
N ALA A 267 1.42 -14.83 10.95
CA ALA A 267 0.09 -14.95 11.55
C ALA A 267 -1.06 -14.75 10.53
N SER A 268 -1.75 -13.61 10.52
CA SER A 268 -2.84 -13.31 9.57
C SER A 268 -2.34 -12.89 8.19
N GLY A 269 -1.04 -12.66 7.99
CA GLY A 269 -0.44 -12.22 6.74
C GLY A 269 0.24 -10.87 6.84
N ALA A 270 0.59 -10.29 5.69
CA ALA A 270 1.30 -9.02 5.60
C ALA A 270 0.40 -7.80 5.90
N SER A 271 1.03 -6.72 6.33
CA SER A 271 0.47 -5.36 6.37
C SER A 271 1.58 -4.35 6.06
N GLY A 272 1.23 -3.07 6.03
CA GLY A 272 2.16 -1.99 5.71
C GLY A 272 2.02 -1.49 4.27
N PRO A 273 2.43 -0.24 3.99
CA PRO A 273 2.18 0.41 2.71
C PRO A 273 2.90 -0.25 1.52
N VAL A 274 3.71 -1.27 1.76
CA VAL A 274 4.37 -2.04 0.69
C VAL A 274 3.71 -3.38 0.39
N ALA A 275 2.85 -3.90 1.25
CA ALA A 275 2.24 -5.23 1.04
C ALA A 275 1.44 -5.28 -0.27
N LEU A 276 0.54 -4.32 -0.49
CA LEU A 276 -0.23 -4.22 -1.73
C LEU A 276 0.65 -4.05 -2.96
N PRO A 277 1.54 -3.03 -3.05
CA PRO A 277 2.33 -2.83 -4.26
C PRO A 277 3.35 -3.94 -4.52
N LEU A 278 3.94 -4.58 -3.52
CA LEU A 278 4.81 -5.75 -3.73
C LEU A 278 4.05 -6.89 -4.42
N TYR A 279 2.83 -7.19 -3.97
CA TYR A 279 2.01 -8.24 -4.58
C TYR A 279 1.48 -7.83 -5.96
N LEU A 280 1.06 -6.56 -6.12
CA LEU A 280 0.58 -6.02 -7.39
C LEU A 280 1.64 -6.11 -8.48
N PHE A 281 2.82 -5.51 -8.25
CA PHE A 281 3.88 -5.42 -9.25
C PHE A 281 4.69 -6.71 -9.37
N GLY A 282 4.86 -7.45 -8.28
CA GLY A 282 5.62 -8.71 -8.29
C GLY A 282 4.83 -9.91 -8.87
N LYS A 283 3.48 -9.85 -8.88
CA LYS A 283 2.67 -11.01 -9.30
C LYS A 283 1.48 -10.66 -10.18
N ILE A 284 0.61 -9.75 -9.75
CA ILE A 284 -0.68 -9.53 -10.41
C ILE A 284 -0.49 -8.98 -11.81
N LEU A 285 0.23 -7.87 -11.97
CA LEU A 285 0.45 -7.24 -13.28
C LEU A 285 1.26 -8.14 -14.21
N LYS A 286 2.25 -8.86 -13.70
CA LYS A 286 3.05 -9.81 -14.48
C LYS A 286 2.29 -11.07 -14.94
N SER A 287 1.12 -11.33 -14.36
CA SER A 287 0.28 -12.46 -14.78
C SER A 287 -0.45 -12.22 -16.10
N HIS A 288 -0.61 -10.98 -16.53
CA HIS A 288 -1.38 -10.54 -17.71
C HIS A 288 -2.82 -11.10 -17.78
N LYS A 289 -3.44 -11.37 -16.60
CA LYS A 289 -4.75 -12.04 -16.50
C LYS A 289 -5.91 -11.06 -16.32
N TYR A 290 -5.63 -9.84 -15.88
CA TYR A 290 -6.65 -8.90 -15.41
C TYR A 290 -6.56 -7.61 -16.20
N HIS A 291 -7.70 -7.11 -16.71
CA HIS A 291 -7.80 -5.87 -17.47
C HIS A 291 -8.32 -4.72 -16.61
N HIS A 292 -9.32 -4.96 -15.76
CA HIS A 292 -9.86 -3.98 -14.83
C HIS A 292 -9.61 -4.40 -13.39
N ILE A 293 -8.69 -3.71 -12.74
CA ILE A 293 -8.28 -4.01 -11.36
C ILE A 293 -8.71 -2.87 -10.45
N LEU A 294 -9.44 -3.18 -9.38
CA LEU A 294 -9.69 -2.23 -8.31
C LEU A 294 -8.74 -2.49 -7.14
N LEU A 295 -7.89 -1.54 -6.86
CA LEU A 295 -6.99 -1.54 -5.72
C LEU A 295 -7.66 -0.83 -4.55
N ILE A 296 -7.66 -1.43 -3.36
CA ILE A 296 -8.16 -0.82 -2.12
C ILE A 296 -7.05 -0.90 -1.06
N GLY A 297 -6.38 0.23 -0.83
CA GLY A 297 -5.46 0.36 0.29
C GLY A 297 -6.25 0.58 1.57
N THR A 298 -5.88 -0.15 2.63
CA THR A 298 -6.52 -0.05 3.94
C THR A 298 -5.50 0.36 4.98
N GLY A 299 -5.88 1.21 5.93
CA GLY A 299 -4.98 1.71 6.96
C GLY A 299 -5.67 1.78 8.32
N SER A 300 -5.04 1.17 9.32
CA SER A 300 -5.38 1.37 10.72
C SER A 300 -4.65 2.63 11.20
N LEU A 301 -5.38 3.66 11.60
CA LEU A 301 -4.80 4.92 12.07
C LEU A 301 -4.34 4.77 13.53
N HIS A 302 -3.53 3.76 13.73
CA HIS A 302 -3.00 3.34 15.02
C HIS A 302 -1.97 4.39 15.51
N ASN A 303 -2.32 5.13 16.55
CA ASN A 303 -1.40 6.01 17.25
C ASN A 303 -1.08 5.42 18.63
N PRO A 304 0.17 5.04 18.93
CA PRO A 304 0.53 4.40 20.19
C PRO A 304 0.13 5.19 21.44
N PHE A 305 0.24 6.52 21.40
CA PHE A 305 -0.14 7.38 22.52
C PHE A 305 -1.64 7.31 22.81
N LEU A 306 -2.48 7.36 21.76
CA LEU A 306 -3.93 7.31 21.89
C LEU A 306 -4.42 5.91 22.26
N VAL A 307 -3.83 4.87 21.68
CA VAL A 307 -4.17 3.47 22.01
C VAL A 307 -3.86 3.16 23.48
N ASN A 308 -2.72 3.66 24.00
CA ASN A 308 -2.38 3.52 25.42
C ASN A 308 -3.36 4.25 26.36
N GLN A 309 -4.04 5.28 25.86
CA GLN A 309 -5.14 5.97 26.56
C GLN A 309 -6.48 5.24 26.43
N LYS A 310 -6.52 4.04 25.81
CA LYS A 310 -7.73 3.22 25.61
C LYS A 310 -8.78 3.86 24.68
N ILE A 311 -8.36 4.79 23.82
CA ILE A 311 -9.18 5.33 22.75
C ILE A 311 -9.31 4.28 21.65
N SER A 312 -10.43 4.26 20.93
CA SER A 312 -10.65 3.39 19.77
C SER A 312 -9.68 3.73 18.62
N ILE A 313 -9.44 2.76 17.77
CA ILE A 313 -8.53 2.87 16.62
C ILE A 313 -9.38 3.06 15.36
N PRO A 314 -9.39 4.26 14.78
CA PRO A 314 -10.09 4.50 13.52
C PRO A 314 -9.33 3.91 12.34
N ALA A 315 -10.03 3.67 11.24
CA ALA A 315 -9.45 3.18 10.00
C ALA A 315 -9.81 4.08 8.81
N ILE A 316 -8.98 4.02 7.79
CA ILE A 316 -9.19 4.66 6.50
C ILE A 316 -9.00 3.64 5.39
N ALA A 317 -9.68 3.83 4.27
CA ALA A 317 -9.39 3.09 3.04
C ALA A 317 -9.60 4.01 1.84
N HIS A 318 -8.74 3.86 0.83
CA HIS A 318 -8.84 4.56 -0.44
C HIS A 318 -8.83 3.55 -1.59
N ALA A 319 -9.44 3.93 -2.71
CA ALA A 319 -9.50 3.07 -3.89
C ALA A 319 -8.92 3.75 -5.14
N VAL A 320 -8.22 2.98 -5.96
CA VAL A 320 -7.76 3.36 -7.31
C VAL A 320 -8.08 2.23 -8.26
N SER A 321 -8.69 2.52 -9.42
CA SER A 321 -8.87 1.52 -10.47
C SER A 321 -7.84 1.67 -11.57
N LEU A 322 -7.38 0.52 -12.05
CA LEU A 322 -6.46 0.40 -13.19
C LEU A 322 -7.18 -0.24 -14.38
N GLU A 323 -6.89 0.28 -15.57
CA GLU A 323 -7.18 -0.36 -16.85
C GLU A 323 -5.86 -0.82 -17.45
N VAL A 324 -5.73 -2.15 -17.66
CA VAL A 324 -4.52 -2.79 -18.20
C VAL A 324 -4.82 -3.26 -19.61
N SER A 325 -4.13 -2.70 -20.60
CA SER A 325 -4.19 -3.12 -22.00
C SER A 325 -3.03 -4.07 -22.33
N GLU A 326 -3.20 -4.87 -23.36
CA GLU A 326 -2.13 -5.72 -23.93
C GLU A 326 -0.97 -4.90 -24.51
#